data_5f4a942dea59d4c63b8894fa80be0175
#
_entry.id   5f4a942dea59d4c63b8894fa80be0175
#
_cell.length_a   1.000
_cell.length_b   1.000
_cell.length_c   1.000
_cell.angle_alpha   90.00
_cell.angle_beta   90.00
_cell.angle_gamma   90.00
#
_symmetry.space_group_name_H-M   'P 1'
#
loop_
_entity.id
_entity.type
_entity.pdbx_description
1 polymer ?
#
loop_
_entity_poly.entity_id
_entity_poly.type
_entity_poly.pdbx_seq_one_letter_code
_entity_poly.pdbx_strand_id
1 'polypeptide(L)'
;MNSRSVASLAPRLMARAPRLMAGAAIGATVILGTAGCSMVSTQATAIGYSPSDGVSVPDSGPLLVRNALIVADEEGTEGNFLAAIINTTDEAQELHMEYGDDSTVTVRVGPGETVSLGTEDQEPLLLEDLDSLPGTVTPIYFQSGDDEGVLQMVPVLDNALPYLEPFEP
;
A
#
# COMPACT_ATOMS: atom_id res chain seq x y z
N MET A 1 85.00 30.94 6.36
CA MET A 1 84.09 32.10 6.30
C MET A 1 83.26 31.97 5.04
N ASN A 2 82.02 31.51 5.15
CA ASN A 2 81.03 31.69 4.10
C ASN A 2 79.62 31.47 4.74
N SER A 3 79.01 32.58 5.09
CA SER A 3 77.64 32.60 5.52
C SER A 3 76.68 32.46 4.30
N ARG A 4 76.01 31.37 4.14
CA ARG A 4 74.95 31.21 3.13
C ARG A 4 73.62 31.61 3.75
N SER A 5 73.05 32.65 3.22
CA SER A 5 71.69 33.14 3.51
C SER A 5 70.61 32.07 3.22
N VAL A 6 69.90 31.68 4.22
CA VAL A 6 68.65 30.92 4.05
C VAL A 6 67.52 31.92 3.72
N ALA A 7 67.27 32.04 2.40
CA ALA A 7 66.17 32.88 1.91
C ALA A 7 64.82 32.27 2.28
N SER A 8 63.99 33.07 2.88
CA SER A 8 62.65 32.77 3.38
C SER A 8 61.68 32.25 2.33
N LEU A 9 61.32 31.03 2.48
CA LEU A 9 60.21 30.38 1.72
C LEU A 9 58.82 30.52 2.41
N ALA A 10 58.79 31.20 3.55
CA ALA A 10 57.63 31.26 4.41
C ALA A 10 56.42 32.11 3.93
N PRO A 11 56.53 33.18 3.15
CA PRO A 11 55.36 34.03 2.86
C PRO A 11 54.42 33.49 1.78
N ARG A 12 54.85 32.51 0.97
CA ARG A 12 53.99 32.00 -0.14
C ARG A 12 53.02 30.86 0.25
N LEU A 13 53.27 30.16 1.36
CA LEU A 13 52.37 29.16 1.87
C LEU A 13 51.15 29.77 2.63
N MET A 14 51.38 30.88 3.36
CA MET A 14 50.30 31.54 4.13
C MET A 14 49.23 32.20 3.23
N ALA A 15 49.58 32.63 2.00
CA ALA A 15 48.64 33.27 1.09
C ALA A 15 47.69 32.30 0.37
N ARG A 16 47.97 30.98 0.41
CA ARG A 16 47.13 29.95 -0.22
C ARG A 16 46.14 29.32 0.77
N ALA A 17 46.37 29.39 2.05
CA ALA A 17 45.51 28.85 3.10
C ALA A 17 44.08 29.39 3.06
N PRO A 18 43.82 30.71 2.95
CA PRO A 18 42.44 31.22 2.95
C PRO A 18 41.64 30.81 1.70
N ARG A 19 42.31 30.61 0.57
CA ARG A 19 41.62 30.15 -0.68
C ARG A 19 41.24 28.68 -0.63
N LEU A 20 42.06 27.84 -0.01
CA LEU A 20 41.73 26.42 0.21
C LEU A 20 40.60 26.25 1.23
N MET A 21 40.57 27.05 2.31
CA MET A 21 39.48 27.04 3.27
C MET A 21 38.17 27.55 2.68
N ALA A 22 38.22 28.59 1.85
CA ALA A 22 37.01 29.09 1.17
C ALA A 22 36.44 28.05 0.19
N GLY A 23 37.28 27.34 -0.56
CA GLY A 23 36.88 26.26 -1.48
C GLY A 23 36.26 25.06 -0.72
N ALA A 24 36.84 24.68 0.41
CA ALA A 24 36.31 23.60 1.25
C ALA A 24 34.97 23.98 1.90
N ALA A 25 34.78 25.23 2.33
CA ALA A 25 33.53 25.72 2.89
C ALA A 25 32.39 25.72 1.84
N ILE A 26 32.67 26.19 0.62
CA ILE A 26 31.69 26.18 -0.48
C ILE A 26 31.34 24.73 -0.87
N GLY A 27 32.31 23.84 -0.97
CA GLY A 27 32.07 22.42 -1.26
C GLY A 27 31.20 21.73 -0.19
N ALA A 28 31.45 21.99 1.07
CA ALA A 28 30.65 21.45 2.18
C ALA A 28 29.23 22.00 2.17
N THR A 29 29.01 23.27 1.84
CA THR A 29 27.68 23.88 1.76
C THR A 29 26.85 23.29 0.61
N VAL A 30 27.46 22.98 -0.54
CA VAL A 30 26.78 22.35 -1.67
C VAL A 30 26.39 20.92 -1.33
N ILE A 31 27.25 20.13 -0.69
CA ILE A 31 26.95 18.74 -0.29
C ILE A 31 25.82 18.70 0.77
N LEU A 32 25.85 19.58 1.77
CA LEU A 32 24.80 19.67 2.78
C LEU A 32 23.46 20.16 2.20
N GLY A 33 23.50 21.05 1.20
CA GLY A 33 22.30 21.57 0.53
C GLY A 33 21.59 20.53 -0.33
N THR A 34 22.33 19.61 -0.96
CA THR A 34 21.73 18.54 -1.81
C THR A 34 21.19 17.37 -0.99
N ALA A 35 21.73 17.11 0.19
CA ALA A 35 21.25 16.03 1.06
C ALA A 35 19.85 16.30 1.68
N GLY A 36 19.43 17.58 1.76
CA GLY A 36 18.14 17.96 2.36
C GLY A 36 16.91 17.57 1.52
N CYS A 37 17.03 17.45 0.20
CA CYS A 37 15.90 17.18 -0.67
C CYS A 37 15.33 15.75 -0.53
N SER A 38 16.15 14.78 -0.15
CA SER A 38 15.68 13.40 0.03
C SER A 38 14.96 13.16 1.37
N MET A 39 15.16 14.01 2.38
CA MET A 39 14.45 13.89 3.67
C MET A 39 13.04 14.47 3.66
N VAL A 40 12.72 15.35 2.72
CA VAL A 40 11.41 16.02 2.62
C VAL A 40 10.50 15.32 1.60
N SER A 41 11.08 14.50 0.73
CA SER A 41 10.33 13.75 -0.30
C SER A 41 9.86 12.41 0.28
N THR A 42 8.56 12.19 0.28
CA THR A 42 7.98 10.87 0.62
C THR A 42 8.50 9.84 -0.38
N GLN A 43 9.22 8.84 0.10
CA GLN A 43 9.72 7.78 -0.77
C GLN A 43 8.56 6.85 -1.12
N ALA A 44 8.32 6.61 -2.41
CA ALA A 44 7.27 5.72 -2.89
C ALA A 44 7.36 4.29 -2.30
N THR A 45 8.56 3.84 -1.95
CA THR A 45 8.79 2.54 -1.29
C THR A 45 8.31 2.46 0.17
N ALA A 46 7.97 3.61 0.78
CA ALA A 46 7.38 3.66 2.13
C ALA A 46 5.85 3.61 2.10
N ILE A 47 5.24 3.70 0.93
CA ILE A 47 3.79 3.60 0.75
C ILE A 47 3.46 2.13 0.51
N GLY A 48 2.69 1.54 1.42
CA GLY A 48 2.15 0.19 1.22
C GLY A 48 1.26 0.17 -0.01
N TYR A 49 1.42 -0.81 -0.88
CA TYR A 49 0.54 -1.05 -2.01
C TYR A 49 0.18 -2.53 -2.08
N SER A 50 -1.01 -2.84 -2.61
CA SER A 50 -1.39 -4.22 -2.90
C SER A 50 -0.75 -4.62 -4.24
N PRO A 51 0.06 -5.69 -4.29
CA PRO A 51 0.74 -6.12 -5.53
C PRO A 51 -0.17 -6.96 -6.45
N SER A 52 -1.48 -6.92 -6.26
CA SER A 52 -2.47 -7.65 -7.05
C SER A 52 -3.63 -6.73 -7.43
N ASP A 53 -4.62 -7.24 -8.16
CA ASP A 53 -5.75 -6.44 -8.67
C ASP A 53 -6.65 -5.90 -7.57
N GLY A 54 -6.72 -6.60 -6.45
CA GLY A 54 -7.50 -6.21 -5.28
C GLY A 54 -6.73 -5.35 -4.28
N VAL A 55 -7.43 -4.89 -3.27
CA VAL A 55 -6.90 -4.08 -2.18
C VAL A 55 -6.81 -4.88 -0.89
N SER A 56 -5.89 -4.49 -0.02
CA SER A 56 -5.88 -4.96 1.37
C SER A 56 -6.75 -4.04 2.21
N VAL A 57 -7.69 -4.60 2.94
CA VAL A 57 -8.46 -3.86 3.94
C VAL A 57 -7.55 -3.56 5.13
N PRO A 58 -7.56 -2.33 5.68
CA PRO A 58 -6.82 -2.01 6.90
C PRO A 58 -7.23 -2.95 8.05
N ASP A 59 -6.27 -3.35 8.87
CA ASP A 59 -6.53 -4.24 9.99
C ASP A 59 -7.38 -3.52 11.04
N SER A 60 -8.58 -4.01 11.29
CA SER A 60 -9.57 -3.39 12.18
C SER A 60 -10.33 -4.43 13.01
N GLY A 61 -9.72 -5.58 13.28
CA GLY A 61 -10.34 -6.65 14.05
C GLY A 61 -9.59 -7.97 13.93
N PRO A 62 -10.18 -9.06 14.43
CA PRO A 62 -9.56 -10.38 14.44
C PRO A 62 -9.38 -11.01 13.06
N LEU A 63 -10.11 -10.54 12.05
CA LEU A 63 -10.01 -11.02 10.67
C LEU A 63 -9.23 -10.05 9.80
N LEU A 64 -8.29 -10.61 9.02
CA LEU A 64 -7.53 -9.86 8.03
C LEU A 64 -8.11 -10.13 6.64
N VAL A 65 -8.49 -9.07 5.90
CA VAL A 65 -8.99 -9.19 4.53
C VAL A 65 -7.92 -8.69 3.56
N ARG A 66 -7.56 -9.54 2.61
CA ARG A 66 -6.49 -9.26 1.63
C ARG A 66 -6.97 -9.53 0.21
N ASN A 67 -6.45 -8.74 -0.72
CA ASN A 67 -6.79 -8.84 -2.14
C ASN A 67 -8.31 -8.79 -2.40
N ALA A 68 -9.01 -7.87 -1.74
CA ALA A 68 -10.44 -7.67 -1.95
C ALA A 68 -10.70 -7.00 -3.30
N LEU A 69 -11.48 -7.62 -4.16
CA LEU A 69 -11.93 -7.11 -5.44
C LEU A 69 -13.33 -7.67 -5.76
N ILE A 70 -13.99 -7.04 -6.70
CA ILE A 70 -15.29 -7.49 -7.21
C ILE A 70 -15.16 -7.65 -8.72
N VAL A 71 -15.70 -8.74 -9.28
CA VAL A 71 -15.93 -8.91 -10.71
C VAL A 71 -17.43 -8.77 -10.93
N ALA A 72 -17.85 -7.72 -11.62
CA ALA A 72 -19.25 -7.38 -11.81
C ALA A 72 -19.73 -7.63 -13.25
N ASP A 73 -21.04 -7.78 -13.39
CA ASP A 73 -21.71 -7.77 -14.68
C ASP A 73 -21.56 -6.41 -15.40
N GLU A 74 -21.89 -6.34 -16.67
CA GLU A 74 -21.78 -5.11 -17.47
C GLU A 74 -22.69 -3.98 -16.93
N GLU A 75 -23.81 -4.31 -16.34
CA GLU A 75 -24.77 -3.40 -15.75
C GLU A 75 -24.39 -2.92 -14.36
N GLY A 76 -23.48 -3.61 -13.66
CA GLY A 76 -23.04 -3.31 -12.31
C GLY A 76 -24.11 -3.59 -11.24
N THR A 77 -25.04 -4.50 -11.54
CA THR A 77 -26.14 -4.88 -10.63
C THR A 77 -25.77 -6.02 -9.71
N GLU A 78 -24.96 -6.94 -10.20
CA GLU A 78 -24.43 -8.07 -9.46
C GLU A 78 -22.91 -8.13 -9.58
N GLY A 79 -22.25 -8.66 -8.57
CA GLY A 79 -20.80 -8.83 -8.60
C GLY A 79 -20.34 -9.94 -7.67
N ASN A 80 -19.35 -10.67 -8.12
CA ASN A 80 -18.68 -11.68 -7.33
C ASN A 80 -17.51 -11.08 -6.57
N PHE A 81 -17.58 -11.10 -5.25
CA PHE A 81 -16.53 -10.64 -4.36
C PHE A 81 -15.48 -11.73 -4.15
N LEU A 82 -14.22 -11.40 -4.39
CA LEU A 82 -13.06 -12.23 -4.21
C LEU A 82 -12.15 -11.63 -3.14
N ALA A 83 -11.67 -12.47 -2.22
CA ALA A 83 -10.73 -12.06 -1.18
C ALA A 83 -10.12 -13.25 -0.47
N ALA A 84 -8.98 -13.06 0.17
CA ALA A 84 -8.48 -13.95 1.21
C ALA A 84 -8.85 -13.37 2.58
N ILE A 85 -9.64 -14.11 3.37
CA ILE A 85 -10.07 -13.73 4.71
C ILE A 85 -9.35 -14.66 5.70
N ILE A 86 -8.52 -14.10 6.56
CA ILE A 86 -7.60 -14.83 7.41
C ILE A 86 -8.00 -14.61 8.87
N ASN A 87 -8.31 -15.68 9.57
CA ASN A 87 -8.52 -15.67 11.00
C ASN A 87 -7.22 -16.04 11.73
N THR A 88 -6.65 -15.11 12.47
CA THR A 88 -5.42 -15.32 13.24
C THR A 88 -5.65 -15.73 14.68
N THR A 89 -6.93 -15.93 15.08
CA THR A 89 -7.33 -16.26 16.46
C THR A 89 -7.63 -17.76 16.64
N ASP A 90 -7.74 -18.19 17.90
CA ASP A 90 -8.09 -19.55 18.25
C ASP A 90 -9.61 -19.80 18.31
N GLU A 91 -10.43 -18.82 17.96
CA GLU A 91 -11.89 -18.87 17.95
C GLU A 91 -12.43 -18.60 16.56
N ALA A 92 -13.62 -19.14 16.24
CA ALA A 92 -14.31 -18.82 15.00
C ALA A 92 -14.79 -17.37 15.04
N GLN A 93 -14.59 -16.65 13.95
CA GLN A 93 -14.94 -15.25 13.77
C GLN A 93 -15.90 -15.07 12.60
N GLU A 94 -16.63 -13.97 12.59
CA GLU A 94 -17.51 -13.56 11.50
C GLU A 94 -17.07 -12.22 10.95
N LEU A 95 -16.98 -12.14 9.62
CA LEU A 95 -16.77 -10.90 8.88
C LEU A 95 -18.13 -10.41 8.40
N HIS A 96 -18.55 -9.26 8.87
CA HIS A 96 -19.71 -8.55 8.38
C HIS A 96 -19.28 -7.52 7.34
N MET A 97 -19.93 -7.53 6.19
CA MET A 97 -19.71 -6.57 5.13
C MET A 97 -21.02 -5.86 4.80
N GLU A 98 -20.95 -4.52 4.70
CA GLU A 98 -22.09 -3.68 4.29
C GLU A 98 -21.68 -2.97 2.99
N TYR A 99 -22.56 -2.98 1.99
CA TYR A 99 -22.33 -2.40 0.66
C TYR A 99 -23.66 -1.92 0.04
N GLY A 100 -23.58 -1.17 -1.06
CA GLY A 100 -24.76 -0.61 -1.70
C GLY A 100 -25.59 0.26 -0.77
N ASP A 101 -26.91 0.16 -0.88
CA ASP A 101 -27.89 0.98 -0.14
C ASP A 101 -28.39 0.32 1.15
N ASP A 102 -27.67 -0.52 1.84
CA ASP A 102 -27.97 -1.25 3.08
C ASP A 102 -27.90 -2.79 2.93
N SER A 103 -27.28 -3.28 1.86
CA SER A 103 -27.04 -4.71 1.67
C SER A 103 -25.95 -5.21 2.62
N THR A 104 -26.20 -6.36 3.25
CA THR A 104 -25.26 -6.95 4.20
C THR A 104 -25.00 -8.41 3.89
N VAL A 105 -23.77 -8.84 4.11
CA VAL A 105 -23.38 -10.24 3.98
C VAL A 105 -22.41 -10.62 5.09
N THR A 106 -22.43 -11.88 5.51
CA THR A 106 -21.57 -12.37 6.58
C THR A 106 -20.80 -13.60 6.13
N VAL A 107 -19.50 -13.61 6.37
CA VAL A 107 -18.61 -14.75 6.12
C VAL A 107 -18.07 -15.27 7.45
N ARG A 108 -18.29 -16.56 7.74
CA ARG A 108 -17.75 -17.22 8.92
C ARG A 108 -16.41 -17.87 8.61
N VAL A 109 -15.40 -17.63 9.47
CA VAL A 109 -14.04 -18.17 9.33
C VAL A 109 -13.67 -18.90 10.62
N GLY A 110 -13.30 -20.17 10.51
CA GLY A 110 -12.91 -21.00 11.64
C GLY A 110 -11.58 -20.56 12.31
N PRO A 111 -11.25 -21.14 13.47
CA PRO A 111 -10.02 -20.80 14.18
C PRO A 111 -8.77 -21.09 13.33
N GLY A 112 -7.89 -20.10 13.17
CA GLY A 112 -6.65 -20.24 12.38
C GLY A 112 -6.87 -20.55 10.89
N GLU A 113 -8.11 -20.43 10.40
CA GLU A 113 -8.49 -20.72 9.01
C GLU A 113 -8.23 -19.53 8.09
N THR A 114 -8.01 -19.83 6.81
CA THR A 114 -8.04 -18.86 5.72
C THR A 114 -9.12 -19.28 4.72
N VAL A 115 -10.11 -18.45 4.53
CA VAL A 115 -11.12 -18.59 3.47
C VAL A 115 -10.66 -17.78 2.27
N SER A 116 -10.43 -18.43 1.14
CA SER A 116 -10.01 -17.80 -0.12
C SER A 116 -11.14 -17.86 -1.13
N LEU A 117 -11.97 -16.83 -1.16
CA LEU A 117 -13.10 -16.70 -2.07
C LEU A 117 -12.60 -16.54 -3.52
N GLY A 118 -13.21 -17.26 -4.45
CA GLY A 118 -12.82 -17.27 -5.85
C GLY A 118 -11.66 -18.21 -6.16
N THR A 119 -11.57 -19.34 -5.46
CA THR A 119 -10.63 -20.43 -5.76
C THR A 119 -11.37 -21.70 -6.17
N GLU A 120 -10.64 -22.73 -6.61
CA GLU A 120 -11.24 -24.05 -6.96
C GLU A 120 -11.98 -24.70 -5.78
N ASP A 121 -11.57 -24.40 -4.54
CA ASP A 121 -12.13 -24.97 -3.32
C ASP A 121 -13.25 -24.11 -2.70
N GLN A 122 -13.33 -22.85 -3.09
CA GLN A 122 -14.23 -21.87 -2.47
C GLN A 122 -14.80 -20.91 -3.53
N GLU A 123 -16.10 -21.01 -3.77
CA GLU A 123 -16.78 -20.12 -4.70
C GLU A 123 -16.64 -18.63 -4.25
N PRO A 124 -16.67 -17.68 -5.20
CA PRO A 124 -16.76 -16.27 -4.86
C PRO A 124 -18.06 -15.97 -4.13
N LEU A 125 -18.11 -14.85 -3.44
CA LEU A 125 -19.31 -14.42 -2.73
C LEU A 125 -20.13 -13.48 -3.62
N LEU A 126 -21.31 -13.90 -4.02
CA LEU A 126 -22.22 -13.07 -4.81
C LEU A 126 -22.73 -11.88 -3.98
N LEU A 127 -22.58 -10.69 -4.53
CA LEU A 127 -23.15 -9.44 -4.04
C LEU A 127 -24.27 -9.03 -5.01
N GLU A 128 -25.50 -9.13 -4.54
CA GLU A 128 -26.69 -8.64 -5.25
C GLU A 128 -26.90 -7.15 -4.93
N ASP A 129 -27.57 -6.40 -5.80
CA ASP A 129 -27.85 -4.96 -5.64
C ASP A 129 -26.56 -4.13 -5.43
N LEU A 130 -25.50 -4.42 -6.21
CA LEU A 130 -24.18 -3.80 -6.07
C LEU A 130 -24.19 -2.30 -6.42
N ASP A 131 -24.94 -1.88 -7.46
CA ASP A 131 -25.04 -0.52 -8.01
C ASP A 131 -23.65 0.12 -8.30
N SER A 132 -22.76 -0.66 -8.90
CA SER A 132 -21.38 -0.22 -9.17
C SER A 132 -20.86 -0.84 -10.46
N LEU A 133 -20.62 0.01 -11.46
CA LEU A 133 -20.14 -0.40 -12.79
C LEU A 133 -18.68 -0.88 -12.77
N PRO A 134 -18.30 -1.83 -13.63
CA PRO A 134 -16.90 -2.17 -13.87
C PRO A 134 -16.03 -0.96 -14.20
N GLY A 135 -14.79 -0.97 -13.72
CA GLY A 135 -13.84 0.15 -13.86
C GLY A 135 -14.00 1.25 -12.79
N THR A 136 -14.89 1.07 -11.83
CA THR A 136 -15.07 1.96 -10.68
C THR A 136 -14.52 1.36 -9.40
N VAL A 137 -14.76 2.03 -8.28
CA VAL A 137 -14.53 1.52 -6.92
C VAL A 137 -15.82 1.69 -6.12
N THR A 138 -16.15 0.72 -5.29
CA THR A 138 -17.33 0.79 -4.41
C THR A 138 -16.91 0.80 -2.94
N PRO A 139 -17.56 1.59 -2.08
CA PRO A 139 -17.31 1.55 -0.65
C PRO A 139 -17.92 0.29 -0.04
N ILE A 140 -17.11 -0.47 0.68
CA ILE A 140 -17.57 -1.59 1.51
C ILE A 140 -17.10 -1.34 2.94
N TYR A 141 -18.00 -1.47 3.90
CA TYR A 141 -17.71 -1.43 5.31
C TYR A 141 -17.44 -2.86 5.80
N PHE A 142 -16.27 -3.07 6.39
CA PHE A 142 -15.84 -4.36 6.93
C PHE A 142 -15.78 -4.29 8.45
N GLN A 143 -16.41 -5.24 9.14
CA GLN A 143 -16.38 -5.31 10.59
C GLN A 143 -16.23 -6.78 11.03
N SER A 144 -15.35 -7.03 12.00
CA SER A 144 -15.19 -8.35 12.61
C SER A 144 -14.95 -8.24 14.11
N GLY A 145 -15.48 -9.19 14.87
CA GLY A 145 -15.42 -9.16 16.33
C GLY A 145 -16.21 -7.98 16.93
N ASP A 146 -15.73 -7.45 18.06
CA ASP A 146 -16.31 -6.30 18.77
C ASP A 146 -15.62 -4.97 18.40
N ASP A 147 -14.71 -5.00 17.44
CA ASP A 147 -13.96 -3.83 17.03
C ASP A 147 -14.77 -2.91 16.11
N GLU A 148 -14.38 -1.63 16.05
CA GLU A 148 -14.91 -0.71 15.04
C GLU A 148 -14.49 -1.20 13.66
N GLY A 149 -15.45 -1.27 12.74
CA GLY A 149 -15.21 -1.63 11.37
C GLY A 149 -14.47 -0.53 10.59
N VAL A 150 -14.12 -0.82 9.36
CA VAL A 150 -13.42 0.11 8.46
C VAL A 150 -14.10 0.16 7.11
N LEU A 151 -14.25 1.38 6.58
CA LEU A 151 -14.71 1.60 5.21
C LEU A 151 -13.52 1.51 4.27
N GLN A 152 -13.59 0.62 3.28
CA GLN A 152 -12.57 0.45 2.25
C GLN A 152 -13.18 0.60 0.86
N MET A 153 -12.51 1.36 -0.02
CA MET A 153 -12.84 1.41 -1.43
C MET A 153 -12.32 0.17 -2.13
N VAL A 154 -13.21 -0.67 -2.64
CA VAL A 154 -12.90 -1.94 -3.30
C VAL A 154 -13.05 -1.77 -4.81
N PRO A 155 -12.06 -2.19 -5.63
CA PRO A 155 -12.14 -2.10 -7.08
C PRO A 155 -13.21 -3.04 -7.64
N VAL A 156 -13.96 -2.55 -8.61
CA VAL A 156 -14.93 -3.29 -9.41
C VAL A 156 -14.35 -3.48 -10.81
N LEU A 157 -14.13 -4.71 -11.19
CA LEU A 157 -13.50 -5.11 -12.46
C LEU A 157 -14.54 -5.78 -13.36
N ASP A 158 -14.24 -5.81 -14.66
CA ASP A 158 -14.93 -6.64 -15.65
C ASP A 158 -14.22 -8.01 -15.80
N ASN A 159 -14.78 -8.86 -16.64
CA ASN A 159 -14.25 -10.17 -17.01
C ASN A 159 -13.29 -10.13 -18.22
N ALA A 160 -12.83 -8.95 -18.67
CA ALA A 160 -12.00 -8.81 -19.87
C ALA A 160 -10.66 -9.54 -19.79
N LEU A 161 -10.16 -9.79 -18.58
CA LEU A 161 -8.94 -10.54 -18.36
C LEU A 161 -9.25 -12.06 -18.23
N PRO A 162 -8.54 -12.94 -18.95
CA PRO A 162 -8.90 -14.38 -19.01
C PRO A 162 -8.98 -15.09 -17.65
N TYR A 163 -8.26 -14.60 -16.64
CA TYR A 163 -8.31 -15.18 -15.30
C TYR A 163 -9.48 -14.65 -14.46
N LEU A 164 -10.16 -13.60 -14.90
CA LEU A 164 -11.37 -13.07 -14.28
C LEU A 164 -12.65 -13.59 -14.92
N GLU A 165 -12.58 -14.09 -16.17
CA GLU A 165 -13.72 -14.64 -16.90
C GLU A 165 -14.54 -15.68 -16.08
N PRO A 166 -13.92 -16.58 -15.27
CA PRO A 166 -14.69 -17.54 -14.46
C PRO A 166 -15.48 -16.93 -13.30
N PHE A 167 -15.24 -15.65 -12.99
CA PHE A 167 -15.84 -14.97 -11.84
C PHE A 167 -16.92 -13.96 -12.22
N GLU A 168 -17.32 -13.92 -13.48
CA GLU A 168 -18.51 -13.18 -13.89
C GLU A 168 -19.75 -13.78 -13.20
N PRO A 169 -20.64 -12.95 -12.57
CA PRO A 169 -21.82 -13.43 -11.88
C PRO A 169 -22.88 -14.06 -12.77
#